data_200e020d18f5724f449d32997d415eac
#
_entry.id   200e020d18f5724f449d32997d415eac
#
_cell.length_a   1.000
_cell.length_b   1.000
_cell.length_c   1.000
_cell.angle_alpha   90.00
_cell.angle_beta   90.00
_cell.angle_gamma   90.00
#
_symmetry.space_group_name_H-M   'P 1'
#
loop_
_entity.id
_entity.type
_entity.pdbx_description
1 polymer ?
#
loop_
_entity_poly.entity_id
_entity_poly.type
_entity_poly.pdbx_seq_one_letter_code
_entity_poly.pdbx_strand_id
1 'polypeptide(L)'
;MVVCTYKGEIKMHFNDREEVIALTPQWKGERLPDGRPKVDEKYLKALKTLTLEEVWKPIFVKGYESQFEGRFHTLHDDGRKLIGRAVTATYCPYRPDYDEVAKDIGRSEGRTGTYNQWVIDNLMEYDVPVIDMYDKIYKGTYLGGNLTTALRNKTKNENGGAVIWGGVRDTEQMKKVEDTQVYYRGIDPTPIRDFIMTGYNTVTRIGNAVCLPGDVVFGAGGGVLFIPSHLVEEVVGGAAKTQVKDLFGFEMIAQNKFTTAQIDKNTWSKEMLDLLMDFIEKDDRAAEYRGMDWSHEYDLAINGDPNDTQSAL
;
A
#
# COMPACT_ATOMS: atom_id res chain seq x y z
N MET A 1 -3.61 -46.62 -18.71
CA MET A 1 -4.01 -45.28 -19.12
C MET A 1 -5.25 -44.91 -18.30
N VAL A 2 -5.06 -44.24 -17.15
CA VAL A 2 -6.19 -43.84 -16.29
C VAL A 2 -6.70 -42.52 -16.83
N VAL A 3 -7.87 -42.56 -17.47
CA VAL A 3 -8.59 -41.35 -17.89
C VAL A 3 -9.22 -40.75 -16.63
N CYS A 4 -8.61 -39.74 -16.08
CA CYS A 4 -9.21 -38.95 -15.01
C CYS A 4 -10.31 -38.08 -15.62
N THR A 5 -11.55 -38.56 -15.59
CA THR A 5 -12.72 -37.76 -15.97
C THR A 5 -13.00 -36.75 -14.83
N TYR A 6 -12.59 -35.52 -15.01
CA TYR A 6 -13.01 -34.41 -14.16
C TYR A 6 -14.51 -34.15 -14.41
N LYS A 7 -15.36 -34.68 -13.56
CA LYS A 7 -16.78 -34.36 -13.49
C LYS A 7 -17.01 -33.29 -12.41
N GLY A 8 -16.52 -32.07 -12.65
CA GLY A 8 -16.87 -30.87 -11.91
C GLY A 8 -17.14 -29.78 -12.92
N GLU A 9 -18.25 -29.09 -12.83
CA GLU A 9 -18.43 -27.83 -13.54
C GLU A 9 -17.35 -26.87 -13.03
N ILE A 10 -16.37 -26.53 -13.88
CA ILE A 10 -15.40 -25.47 -13.58
C ILE A 10 -16.20 -24.17 -13.65
N LYS A 11 -16.63 -23.68 -12.50
CA LYS A 11 -17.30 -22.41 -12.40
C LYS A 11 -16.25 -21.32 -12.23
N MET A 12 -16.11 -20.46 -13.21
CA MET A 12 -15.23 -19.27 -13.12
C MET A 12 -15.84 -18.26 -12.13
N HIS A 13 -14.99 -17.67 -11.30
CA HIS A 13 -15.33 -16.62 -10.35
C HIS A 13 -14.38 -15.45 -10.48
N PHE A 14 -14.85 -14.23 -10.24
CA PHE A 14 -13.97 -13.08 -10.10
C PHE A 14 -13.36 -12.98 -8.70
N ASN A 15 -14.05 -13.45 -7.69
CA ASN A 15 -13.59 -13.41 -6.31
C ASN A 15 -13.79 -14.76 -5.65
N ASP A 16 -12.73 -15.52 -5.53
CA ASP A 16 -12.72 -16.79 -4.78
C ASP A 16 -11.96 -16.59 -3.46
N ARG A 17 -12.65 -16.83 -2.35
CA ARG A 17 -12.11 -16.64 -1.00
C ARG A 17 -10.89 -17.51 -0.73
N GLU A 18 -10.90 -18.74 -1.19
CA GLU A 18 -9.80 -19.69 -0.93
C GLU A 18 -8.57 -19.34 -1.78
N GLU A 19 -8.77 -18.83 -3.00
CA GLU A 19 -7.66 -18.30 -3.80
C GLU A 19 -7.02 -17.08 -3.14
N VAL A 20 -7.80 -16.15 -2.59
CA VAL A 20 -7.29 -14.99 -1.85
C VAL A 20 -6.48 -15.41 -0.61
N ILE A 21 -6.94 -16.43 0.12
CA ILE A 21 -6.20 -17.00 1.25
C ILE A 21 -4.88 -17.63 0.78
N ALA A 22 -4.90 -18.37 -0.33
CA ALA A 22 -3.73 -19.02 -0.90
C ALA A 22 -2.68 -18.02 -1.40
N LEU A 23 -3.10 -16.83 -1.88
CA LEU A 23 -2.18 -15.76 -2.27
C LEU A 23 -1.46 -15.10 -1.08
N THR A 24 -2.00 -15.20 0.13
CA THR A 24 -1.47 -14.52 1.31
C THR A 24 -1.17 -15.49 2.47
N PRO A 25 -0.37 -16.57 2.24
CA PRO A 25 -0.20 -17.66 3.21
C PRO A 25 0.64 -17.25 4.45
N GLN A 26 1.39 -16.16 4.36
CA GLN A 26 2.19 -15.65 5.48
C GLN A 26 1.34 -14.88 6.51
N TRP A 27 0.16 -14.39 6.13
CA TRP A 27 -0.77 -13.78 7.08
C TRP A 27 -1.40 -14.83 7.99
N LYS A 28 -1.19 -14.70 9.32
CA LYS A 28 -1.71 -15.62 10.34
C LYS A 28 -2.83 -15.02 11.19
N GLY A 29 -3.16 -13.76 10.97
CA GLY A 29 -4.21 -13.05 11.69
C GLY A 29 -5.62 -13.30 11.17
N GLU A 30 -6.56 -12.53 11.69
CA GLU A 30 -7.97 -12.53 11.25
C GLU A 30 -8.08 -12.13 9.77
N ARG A 31 -9.12 -12.65 9.09
CA ARG A 31 -9.39 -12.34 7.68
C ARG A 31 -10.77 -11.71 7.50
N LEU A 32 -10.89 -10.88 6.48
CA LEU A 32 -12.15 -10.34 6.02
C LEU A 32 -13.01 -11.44 5.38
N PRO A 33 -14.33 -11.22 5.21
CA PRO A 33 -15.22 -12.21 4.60
C PRO A 33 -14.78 -12.71 3.22
N ASP A 34 -14.11 -11.87 2.43
CA ASP A 34 -13.59 -12.18 1.10
C ASP A 34 -12.21 -12.87 1.12
N GLY A 35 -11.67 -13.20 2.29
CA GLY A 35 -10.39 -13.91 2.47
C GLY A 35 -9.17 -13.00 2.65
N ARG A 36 -9.29 -11.70 2.36
CA ARG A 36 -8.17 -10.75 2.51
C ARG A 36 -7.69 -10.65 3.97
N PRO A 37 -6.39 -10.43 4.21
CA PRO A 37 -5.86 -10.06 5.51
C PRO A 37 -6.62 -8.88 6.14
N LYS A 38 -7.03 -9.04 7.39
CA LYS A 38 -7.63 -7.96 8.18
C LYS A 38 -6.56 -7.31 9.05
N VAL A 39 -5.76 -6.43 8.46
CA VAL A 39 -4.79 -5.63 9.22
C VAL A 39 -5.53 -4.75 10.22
N ASP A 40 -5.05 -4.71 11.48
CA ASP A 40 -5.64 -3.91 12.55
C ASP A 40 -5.53 -2.41 12.24
N GLU A 41 -6.59 -1.67 12.55
CA GLU A 41 -6.68 -0.22 12.35
C GLU A 41 -5.58 0.56 13.09
N LYS A 42 -5.10 0.06 14.24
CA LYS A 42 -4.01 0.69 14.99
C LYS A 42 -2.77 0.88 14.13
N TYR A 43 -2.44 -0.10 13.27
CA TYR A 43 -1.30 0.00 12.35
C TYR A 43 -1.58 0.98 11.21
N LEU A 44 -2.81 1.00 10.66
CA LEU A 44 -3.20 1.97 9.63
C LEU A 44 -3.11 3.41 10.18
N LYS A 45 -3.53 3.63 11.41
CA LYS A 45 -3.43 4.93 12.08
C LYS A 45 -1.99 5.33 12.37
N ALA A 46 -1.14 4.39 12.79
CA ALA A 46 0.27 4.66 13.06
C ALA A 46 1.04 5.06 11.79
N LEU A 47 0.73 4.49 10.64
CA LEU A 47 1.32 4.87 9.35
C LEU A 47 1.10 6.35 8.98
N LYS A 48 0.10 7.02 9.57
CA LYS A 48 -0.22 8.42 9.24
C LYS A 48 0.94 9.38 9.50
N THR A 49 1.76 9.11 10.50
CA THR A 49 2.89 9.97 10.88
C THR A 49 4.20 9.62 10.16
N LEU A 50 4.28 8.45 9.53
CA LEU A 50 5.51 7.93 8.92
C LEU A 50 5.78 8.55 7.54
N THR A 51 7.05 8.67 7.18
CA THR A 51 7.50 9.05 5.84
C THR A 51 7.55 7.83 4.90
N LEU A 52 7.72 8.09 3.61
CA LEU A 52 7.85 7.03 2.61
C LEU A 52 9.07 6.14 2.89
N GLU A 53 10.20 6.77 3.22
CA GLU A 53 11.48 6.11 3.45
C GLU A 53 11.46 5.24 4.71
N GLU A 54 10.82 5.73 5.79
CA GLU A 54 10.64 4.97 7.03
C GLU A 54 9.83 3.69 6.80
N VAL A 55 8.83 3.75 5.92
CA VAL A 55 7.98 2.60 5.58
C VAL A 55 8.67 1.68 4.55
N TRP A 56 9.39 2.23 3.59
CA TRP A 56 10.03 1.49 2.50
C TRP A 56 11.22 0.65 2.97
N LYS A 57 12.11 1.24 3.77
CA LYS A 57 13.38 0.60 4.18
C LYS A 57 13.18 -0.79 4.83
N PRO A 58 12.28 -0.99 5.79
CA PRO A 58 12.08 -2.30 6.43
C PRO A 58 11.66 -3.42 5.48
N ILE A 59 10.87 -3.11 4.45
CA ILE A 59 10.44 -4.11 3.49
C ILE A 59 11.48 -4.36 2.41
N PHE A 60 12.22 -3.32 2.00
CA PHE A 60 13.28 -3.42 1.00
C PHE A 60 14.40 -4.36 1.46
N VAL A 61 14.89 -4.21 2.69
CA VAL A 61 15.95 -5.07 3.25
C VAL A 61 15.56 -6.55 3.38
N LYS A 62 14.26 -6.85 3.31
CA LYS A 62 13.70 -8.21 3.28
C LYS A 62 13.55 -8.78 1.86
N GLY A 63 14.03 -8.06 0.84
CA GLY A 63 13.97 -8.47 -0.56
C GLY A 63 12.67 -8.06 -1.29
N TYR A 64 11.82 -7.21 -0.69
CA TYR A 64 10.61 -6.68 -1.33
C TYR A 64 10.96 -5.40 -2.11
N GLU A 65 11.69 -5.56 -3.21
CA GLU A 65 12.21 -4.42 -4.00
C GLU A 65 11.15 -3.77 -4.89
N SER A 66 10.18 -4.56 -5.38
CA SER A 66 9.16 -4.12 -6.34
C SER A 66 7.84 -3.74 -5.64
N GLN A 67 7.88 -2.87 -4.63
CA GLN A 67 6.70 -2.46 -3.86
C GLN A 67 6.32 -1.00 -4.05
N PHE A 68 7.16 -0.19 -4.71
CA PHE A 68 6.94 1.24 -4.90
C PHE A 68 6.73 1.61 -6.37
N GLU A 69 5.76 2.50 -6.62
CA GLU A 69 5.57 3.15 -7.91
C GLU A 69 5.33 4.66 -7.72
N GLY A 70 6.14 5.49 -8.40
CA GLY A 70 6.15 6.95 -8.24
C GLY A 70 5.57 7.75 -9.41
N ARG A 71 5.13 7.09 -10.51
CA ARG A 71 4.69 7.77 -11.72
C ARG A 71 3.19 8.07 -11.72
N PHE A 72 2.74 8.87 -10.77
CA PHE A 72 1.34 9.26 -10.62
C PHE A 72 1.13 10.77 -10.64
N HIS A 73 -0.06 11.18 -11.03
CA HIS A 73 -0.67 12.42 -10.59
C HIS A 73 -1.47 12.15 -9.31
N THR A 74 -1.58 13.15 -8.46
CA THR A 74 -2.38 13.09 -7.24
C THR A 74 -3.61 13.99 -7.37
N LEU A 75 -4.72 13.58 -6.75
CA LEU A 75 -5.93 14.40 -6.74
C LEU A 75 -5.73 15.68 -5.95
N HIS A 76 -5.05 15.59 -4.81
CA HIS A 76 -4.68 16.72 -3.96
C HIS A 76 -3.17 16.78 -3.80
N ASP A 77 -2.63 18.01 -3.78
CA ASP A 77 -1.21 18.32 -3.58
C ASP A 77 -1.02 19.10 -2.26
N ASP A 78 -1.53 18.53 -1.18
CA ASP A 78 -1.50 19.12 0.17
C ASP A 78 -0.82 18.23 1.20
N GLY A 79 -0.09 17.22 0.74
CA GLY A 79 0.65 16.28 1.59
C GLY A 79 -0.22 15.23 2.29
N ARG A 80 -1.54 15.18 2.00
CA ARG A 80 -2.38 14.13 2.57
C ARG A 80 -1.96 12.74 2.11
N LYS A 81 -2.02 11.78 3.00
CA LYS A 81 -1.66 10.39 2.73
C LYS A 81 -2.86 9.57 2.27
N LEU A 82 -2.57 8.50 1.53
CA LEU A 82 -3.51 7.44 1.21
C LEU A 82 -3.12 6.19 2.00
N ILE A 83 -3.97 5.72 2.91
CA ILE A 83 -3.67 4.57 3.76
C ILE A 83 -4.91 3.67 3.84
N GLY A 84 -4.75 2.37 3.60
CA GLY A 84 -5.83 1.40 3.76
C GLY A 84 -5.45 0.02 3.22
N ARG A 85 -6.41 -0.91 3.21
CA ARG A 85 -6.21 -2.28 2.74
C ARG A 85 -6.57 -2.38 1.25
N ALA A 86 -5.69 -2.99 0.46
CA ALA A 86 -5.88 -3.14 -0.97
C ALA A 86 -7.08 -4.05 -1.32
N VAL A 87 -7.96 -3.53 -2.17
CA VAL A 87 -8.89 -4.32 -2.99
C VAL A 87 -8.37 -4.23 -4.41
N THR A 88 -7.81 -5.32 -4.90
CA THR A 88 -7.14 -5.32 -6.20
C THR A 88 -8.10 -5.69 -7.33
N ALA A 89 -7.96 -5.04 -8.49
CA ALA A 89 -8.67 -5.45 -9.70
C ALA A 89 -7.83 -5.16 -10.95
N THR A 90 -7.90 -6.08 -11.90
CA THR A 90 -7.16 -6.01 -13.17
C THR A 90 -8.14 -5.96 -14.34
N TYR A 91 -7.69 -5.30 -15.40
CA TYR A 91 -8.49 -5.08 -16.60
C TYR A 91 -7.68 -5.33 -17.87
N CYS A 92 -8.37 -5.61 -18.97
CA CYS A 92 -7.78 -5.69 -20.31
C CYS A 92 -8.59 -4.85 -21.31
N PRO A 93 -8.04 -4.57 -22.51
CA PRO A 93 -8.79 -3.97 -23.62
C PRO A 93 -10.04 -4.77 -23.98
N TYR A 94 -11.07 -4.05 -24.47
CA TYR A 94 -12.36 -4.66 -24.84
C TYR A 94 -12.21 -5.73 -25.91
N ARG A 95 -12.86 -6.86 -25.64
CA ARG A 95 -12.98 -7.99 -26.57
C ARG A 95 -14.39 -8.60 -26.42
N PRO A 96 -15.22 -8.59 -27.49
CA PRO A 96 -16.66 -8.90 -27.38
C PRO A 96 -16.99 -10.28 -26.80
N ASP A 97 -16.29 -11.32 -27.23
CA ASP A 97 -16.50 -12.69 -26.75
C ASP A 97 -16.16 -12.86 -25.28
N TYR A 98 -15.09 -12.21 -24.81
CA TYR A 98 -14.73 -12.23 -23.40
C TYR A 98 -15.67 -11.34 -22.55
N ASP A 99 -16.15 -10.22 -23.08
CA ASP A 99 -17.11 -9.36 -22.37
C ASP A 99 -18.42 -10.12 -22.03
N GLU A 100 -18.89 -11.00 -22.92
CA GLU A 100 -20.02 -11.87 -22.65
C GLU A 100 -19.74 -12.83 -21.47
N VAL A 101 -18.60 -13.50 -21.48
CA VAL A 101 -18.17 -14.39 -20.40
C VAL A 101 -18.04 -13.64 -19.09
N ALA A 102 -17.37 -12.50 -19.09
CA ALA A 102 -17.17 -11.69 -17.89
C ALA A 102 -18.50 -11.19 -17.29
N LYS A 103 -19.44 -10.78 -18.12
CA LYS A 103 -20.78 -10.39 -17.70
C LYS A 103 -21.58 -11.55 -17.16
N ASP A 104 -21.45 -12.77 -17.73
CA ASP A 104 -22.09 -13.96 -17.22
C ASP A 104 -21.58 -14.35 -15.83
N ILE A 105 -20.27 -14.29 -15.62
CA ILE A 105 -19.65 -14.46 -14.29
C ILE A 105 -20.23 -13.43 -13.32
N GLY A 106 -20.20 -12.13 -13.67
CA GLY A 106 -20.72 -11.08 -12.82
C GLY A 106 -22.20 -11.28 -12.47
N ARG A 107 -23.04 -11.65 -13.44
CA ARG A 107 -24.47 -11.97 -13.18
C ARG A 107 -24.62 -13.16 -12.23
N SER A 108 -23.82 -14.21 -12.39
CA SER A 108 -23.86 -15.38 -11.51
C SER A 108 -23.47 -15.07 -10.07
N GLU A 109 -22.65 -14.02 -9.86
CA GLU A 109 -22.24 -13.50 -8.56
C GLU A 109 -23.18 -12.39 -8.03
N GLY A 110 -24.27 -12.09 -8.74
CA GLY A 110 -25.23 -11.05 -8.36
C GLY A 110 -24.72 -9.60 -8.54
N ARG A 111 -23.65 -9.41 -9.33
CA ARG A 111 -23.09 -8.08 -9.61
C ARG A 111 -23.99 -7.31 -10.57
N THR A 112 -24.17 -6.03 -10.33
CA THR A 112 -24.99 -5.13 -11.16
C THR A 112 -24.16 -3.93 -11.63
N GLY A 113 -24.59 -3.32 -12.74
CA GLY A 113 -23.93 -2.15 -13.29
C GLY A 113 -22.68 -2.47 -14.10
N THR A 114 -21.71 -1.58 -14.07
CA THR A 114 -20.46 -1.65 -14.83
C THR A 114 -19.30 -2.21 -13.99
N TYR A 115 -18.24 -2.65 -14.64
CA TYR A 115 -17.10 -3.31 -14.00
C TYR A 115 -16.46 -2.51 -12.85
N ASN A 116 -16.37 -1.19 -12.95
CA ASN A 116 -15.85 -0.36 -11.85
C ASN A 116 -16.83 -0.29 -10.67
N GLN A 117 -18.15 -0.30 -10.91
CA GLN A 117 -19.15 -0.37 -9.85
C GLN A 117 -19.06 -1.70 -9.09
N TRP A 118 -18.75 -2.79 -9.77
CA TRP A 118 -18.57 -4.10 -9.12
C TRP A 118 -17.50 -4.09 -8.04
N VAL A 119 -16.46 -3.29 -8.19
CA VAL A 119 -15.44 -3.11 -7.16
C VAL A 119 -15.92 -2.14 -6.08
N ILE A 120 -16.35 -0.94 -6.47
CA ILE A 120 -16.72 0.12 -5.53
C ILE A 120 -17.87 -0.29 -4.62
N ASP A 121 -18.86 -1.02 -5.15
CA ASP A 121 -20.04 -1.44 -4.37
C ASP A 121 -19.73 -2.53 -3.33
N ASN A 122 -18.60 -3.22 -3.45
CA ASN A 122 -18.16 -4.27 -2.54
C ASN A 122 -17.03 -3.83 -1.58
N LEU A 123 -16.66 -2.55 -1.55
CA LEU A 123 -15.68 -2.04 -0.61
C LEU A 123 -16.18 -2.13 0.84
N MET A 124 -15.27 -2.41 1.75
CA MET A 124 -15.46 -2.42 3.19
C MET A 124 -14.71 -1.25 3.85
N GLU A 125 -14.91 -1.06 5.14
CA GLU A 125 -14.21 -0.02 5.92
C GLU A 125 -12.69 -0.16 5.77
N TYR A 126 -11.99 0.97 5.61
CA TYR A 126 -10.53 1.07 5.37
C TYR A 126 -10.02 0.43 4.08
N ASP A 127 -10.88 0.08 3.13
CA ASP A 127 -10.45 -0.42 1.85
C ASP A 127 -9.94 0.70 0.93
N VAL A 128 -8.96 0.36 0.11
CA VAL A 128 -8.43 1.18 -0.98
C VAL A 128 -8.44 0.35 -2.27
N PRO A 129 -9.27 0.68 -3.26
CA PRO A 129 -9.20 0.02 -4.57
C PRO A 129 -7.86 0.32 -5.26
N VAL A 130 -7.18 -0.75 -5.68
CA VAL A 130 -5.91 -0.74 -6.42
C VAL A 130 -6.16 -1.36 -7.79
N ILE A 131 -6.17 -0.52 -8.80
CA ILE A 131 -6.75 -0.82 -10.12
C ILE A 131 -5.69 -0.76 -11.21
N ASP A 132 -5.39 -1.90 -11.84
CA ASP A 132 -4.58 -1.97 -13.05
C ASP A 132 -5.47 -1.87 -14.29
N MET A 133 -5.45 -0.71 -14.94
CA MET A 133 -6.08 -0.48 -16.23
C MET A 133 -5.08 -0.50 -17.39
N TYR A 134 -4.00 -1.26 -17.29
CA TYR A 134 -2.94 -1.33 -18.32
C TYR A 134 -2.47 0.04 -18.82
N ASP A 135 -2.45 1.06 -17.93
CA ASP A 135 -2.13 2.47 -18.22
C ASP A 135 -3.07 3.16 -19.24
N LYS A 136 -4.33 2.68 -19.37
CA LYS A 136 -5.34 3.29 -20.23
C LYS A 136 -5.80 4.61 -19.64
N ILE A 137 -5.63 5.70 -20.42
CA ILE A 137 -6.06 7.05 -20.04
C ILE A 137 -7.27 7.48 -20.88
N TYR A 138 -7.18 7.36 -22.21
CA TYR A 138 -8.17 7.88 -23.15
C TYR A 138 -9.33 6.92 -23.43
N LYS A 139 -10.49 7.51 -23.76
CA LYS A 139 -11.72 6.79 -24.16
C LYS A 139 -12.20 5.77 -23.12
N GLY A 140 -12.26 6.20 -21.89
CA GLY A 140 -12.77 5.39 -20.77
C GLY A 140 -11.90 5.54 -19.53
N THR A 141 -12.52 5.98 -18.47
CA THR A 141 -11.90 6.26 -17.17
C THR A 141 -12.57 5.43 -16.08
N TYR A 142 -11.82 5.16 -15.02
CA TYR A 142 -12.29 4.29 -13.94
C TYR A 142 -13.17 5.02 -12.92
N LEU A 143 -12.69 6.16 -12.44
CA LEU A 143 -13.25 6.89 -11.30
C LEU A 143 -13.67 8.29 -11.71
N GLY A 144 -14.79 8.75 -11.15
CA GLY A 144 -15.31 10.11 -11.26
C GLY A 144 -16.07 10.50 -10.01
N GLY A 145 -16.74 11.65 -10.00
CA GLY A 145 -17.36 12.23 -8.81
C GLY A 145 -18.29 11.28 -8.04
N ASN A 146 -19.22 10.61 -8.71
CA ASN A 146 -20.18 9.70 -8.07
C ASN A 146 -19.48 8.51 -7.38
N LEU A 147 -18.54 7.87 -8.07
CA LEU A 147 -17.87 6.70 -7.52
C LEU A 147 -16.91 7.09 -6.39
N THR A 148 -16.30 8.27 -6.44
CA THR A 148 -15.48 8.79 -5.34
C THR A 148 -16.33 9.01 -4.09
N THR A 149 -17.54 9.58 -4.25
CA THR A 149 -18.50 9.75 -3.16
C THR A 149 -18.92 8.39 -2.57
N ALA A 150 -19.24 7.42 -3.41
CA ALA A 150 -19.58 6.07 -2.98
C ALA A 150 -18.42 5.37 -2.24
N LEU A 151 -17.22 5.49 -2.77
CA LEU A 151 -15.99 4.97 -2.15
C LEU A 151 -15.82 5.53 -0.73
N ARG A 152 -15.85 6.88 -0.59
CA ARG A 152 -15.69 7.54 0.72
C ARG A 152 -16.72 7.06 1.73
N ASN A 153 -17.99 6.98 1.30
CA ASN A 153 -19.09 6.56 2.17
C ASN A 153 -18.94 5.09 2.64
N LYS A 154 -18.48 4.20 1.77
CA LYS A 154 -18.30 2.77 2.10
C LYS A 154 -17.07 2.53 2.96
N THR A 155 -15.96 3.16 2.64
CA THR A 155 -14.70 2.91 3.35
C THR A 155 -14.59 3.62 4.68
N LYS A 156 -15.32 4.71 4.88
CA LYS A 156 -15.31 5.55 6.11
C LYS A 156 -13.90 5.92 6.58
N ASN A 157 -12.95 5.95 5.68
CA ASN A 157 -11.54 6.09 5.97
C ASN A 157 -11.07 7.53 5.76
N GLU A 158 -10.64 8.21 6.81
CA GLU A 158 -10.14 9.60 6.76
C GLU A 158 -8.87 9.78 5.94
N ASN A 159 -8.14 8.71 5.67
CA ASN A 159 -6.98 8.68 4.78
C ASN A 159 -7.27 7.76 3.58
N GLY A 160 -8.51 7.70 3.15
CA GLY A 160 -8.98 6.83 2.09
C GLY A 160 -8.74 7.38 0.69
N GLY A 161 -9.19 6.61 -0.29
CA GLY A 161 -9.09 6.95 -1.70
C GLY A 161 -8.81 5.76 -2.60
N ALA A 162 -8.08 5.97 -3.69
CA ALA A 162 -7.84 4.96 -4.70
C ALA A 162 -6.47 5.07 -5.37
N VAL A 163 -5.98 3.95 -5.89
CA VAL A 163 -4.84 3.87 -6.81
C VAL A 163 -5.35 3.37 -8.16
N ILE A 164 -5.27 4.22 -9.17
CA ILE A 164 -5.76 3.93 -10.53
C ILE A 164 -4.59 3.99 -11.51
N TRP A 165 -4.09 2.83 -11.93
CA TRP A 165 -3.09 2.75 -13.00
C TRP A 165 -3.78 2.92 -14.35
N GLY A 166 -4.31 4.13 -14.56
CA GLY A 166 -5.14 4.52 -15.70
C GLY A 166 -5.77 5.90 -15.50
N GLY A 167 -6.85 6.17 -16.26
CA GLY A 167 -7.52 7.45 -16.30
C GLY A 167 -8.63 7.63 -15.27
N VAL A 168 -8.80 8.89 -14.83
CA VAL A 168 -9.93 9.38 -14.03
C VAL A 168 -10.60 10.56 -14.73
N ARG A 169 -11.81 10.92 -14.28
CA ARG A 169 -12.57 12.08 -14.77
C ARG A 169 -13.17 12.88 -13.60
N ASP A 170 -13.81 13.98 -13.90
CA ASP A 170 -14.55 14.81 -12.92
C ASP A 170 -13.68 15.24 -11.71
N THR A 171 -12.40 15.53 -11.93
CA THR A 171 -11.43 15.81 -10.85
C THR A 171 -11.86 16.99 -9.96
N GLU A 172 -12.53 18.01 -10.52
CA GLU A 172 -13.08 19.12 -9.74
C GLU A 172 -14.20 18.68 -8.79
N GLN A 173 -15.00 17.69 -9.18
CA GLN A 173 -16.04 17.12 -8.32
C GLN A 173 -15.43 16.17 -7.30
N MET A 174 -14.46 15.35 -7.71
CA MET A 174 -13.73 14.45 -6.82
C MET A 174 -13.04 15.21 -5.68
N LYS A 175 -12.44 16.38 -5.99
CA LYS A 175 -11.77 17.25 -4.98
C LYS A 175 -12.71 17.79 -3.90
N LYS A 176 -14.03 17.79 -4.12
CA LYS A 176 -15.02 18.18 -3.13
C LYS A 176 -15.39 17.08 -2.14
N VAL A 177 -14.95 15.84 -2.42
CA VAL A 177 -15.14 14.72 -1.50
C VAL A 177 -14.02 14.76 -0.47
N GLU A 178 -14.36 15.11 0.76
CA GLU A 178 -13.41 15.21 1.87
C GLU A 178 -12.74 13.88 2.16
N ASP A 179 -11.55 13.93 2.79
CA ASP A 179 -10.78 12.76 3.22
C ASP A 179 -10.50 11.72 2.12
N THR A 180 -10.29 12.20 0.91
CA THR A 180 -10.05 11.31 -0.23
C THR A 180 -8.80 11.73 -1.00
N GLN A 181 -7.87 10.79 -1.21
CA GLN A 181 -6.72 10.97 -2.08
C GLN A 181 -6.77 9.94 -3.20
N VAL A 182 -6.48 10.37 -4.43
CA VAL A 182 -6.45 9.47 -5.58
C VAL A 182 -5.13 9.63 -6.33
N TYR A 183 -4.47 8.52 -6.54
CA TYR A 183 -3.29 8.40 -7.38
C TYR A 183 -3.73 7.86 -8.75
N TYR A 184 -3.41 8.57 -9.83
CA TYR A 184 -3.88 8.24 -11.19
C TYR A 184 -2.85 8.60 -12.26
N ARG A 185 -3.03 8.07 -13.50
CA ARG A 185 -2.09 8.26 -14.60
C ARG A 185 -2.44 9.43 -15.51
N GLY A 186 -3.71 9.77 -15.62
CA GLY A 186 -4.15 10.87 -16.46
C GLY A 186 -5.64 11.13 -16.37
N ILE A 187 -6.11 12.12 -17.12
CA ILE A 187 -7.50 12.59 -17.10
C ILE A 187 -8.08 12.48 -18.52
N ASP A 188 -9.31 11.97 -18.61
CA ASP A 188 -10.12 12.00 -19.84
C ASP A 188 -11.59 12.14 -19.44
N PRO A 189 -12.42 12.94 -20.13
CA PRO A 189 -13.81 13.19 -19.74
C PRO A 189 -14.76 12.01 -19.99
N THR A 190 -14.33 10.97 -20.71
CA THR A 190 -15.20 9.85 -21.05
C THR A 190 -15.48 8.93 -19.88
N PRO A 191 -16.75 8.45 -19.71
CA PRO A 191 -17.07 7.44 -18.70
C PRO A 191 -16.43 6.10 -19.04
N ILE A 192 -16.61 5.12 -18.14
CA ILE A 192 -16.12 3.75 -18.32
C ILE A 192 -16.56 3.16 -19.66
N ARG A 193 -15.60 2.71 -20.46
CA ARG A 193 -15.82 1.98 -21.71
C ARG A 193 -14.53 1.35 -22.22
N ASP A 194 -14.68 0.41 -23.14
CA ASP A 194 -13.59 -0.19 -23.90
C ASP A 194 -12.56 -0.93 -23.03
N PHE A 195 -12.97 -1.45 -21.87
CA PHE A 195 -12.18 -2.36 -21.04
C PHE A 195 -13.06 -3.34 -20.27
N ILE A 196 -12.48 -4.49 -19.91
CA ILE A 196 -13.17 -5.62 -19.28
C ILE A 196 -12.37 -6.05 -18.05
N MET A 197 -13.05 -6.38 -16.95
CA MET A 197 -12.43 -6.95 -15.77
C MET A 197 -11.86 -8.34 -16.07
N THR A 198 -10.61 -8.57 -15.68
CA THR A 198 -9.93 -9.87 -15.79
C THR A 198 -9.68 -10.53 -14.45
N GLY A 199 -9.71 -9.77 -13.35
CA GLY A 199 -9.53 -10.30 -12.01
C GLY A 199 -10.02 -9.33 -10.94
N TYR A 200 -10.43 -9.89 -9.81
CA TYR A 200 -10.85 -9.18 -8.61
C TYR A 200 -10.23 -9.88 -7.40
N ASN A 201 -9.63 -9.14 -6.48
CA ASN A 201 -8.81 -9.68 -5.39
C ASN A 201 -7.74 -10.68 -5.88
N THR A 202 -7.01 -10.30 -6.90
CA THR A 202 -5.93 -11.08 -7.52
C THR A 202 -4.60 -10.32 -7.45
N VAL A 203 -3.50 -10.99 -7.83
CA VAL A 203 -2.19 -10.34 -7.98
C VAL A 203 -2.31 -9.22 -9.01
N THR A 204 -1.93 -8.02 -8.63
CA THR A 204 -2.12 -6.82 -9.46
C THR A 204 -0.79 -6.10 -9.63
N ARG A 205 -0.48 -5.73 -10.87
CA ARG A 205 0.68 -4.91 -11.21
C ARG A 205 0.27 -3.45 -11.28
N ILE A 206 0.99 -2.59 -10.58
CA ILE A 206 0.86 -1.13 -10.67
C ILE A 206 2.20 -0.57 -11.13
N GLY A 207 2.31 -0.32 -12.42
CA GLY A 207 3.59 0.06 -13.02
C GLY A 207 4.67 -1.00 -12.84
N ASN A 208 5.68 -0.71 -12.01
CA ASN A 208 6.74 -1.65 -11.64
C ASN A 208 6.50 -2.32 -10.27
N ALA A 209 5.45 -1.93 -9.57
CA ALA A 209 5.13 -2.49 -8.26
C ALA A 209 4.12 -3.64 -8.35
N VAL A 210 4.16 -4.52 -7.36
CA VAL A 210 3.22 -5.64 -7.18
C VAL A 210 2.39 -5.41 -5.93
N CYS A 211 1.08 -5.59 -6.04
CA CYS A 211 0.13 -5.53 -4.95
C CYS A 211 -0.67 -6.82 -4.86
N LEU A 212 -0.74 -7.41 -3.68
CA LEU A 212 -1.64 -8.52 -3.36
C LEU A 212 -2.91 -8.01 -2.66
N PRO A 213 -4.03 -8.75 -2.76
CA PRO A 213 -5.24 -8.39 -2.03
C PRO A 213 -4.99 -8.38 -0.52
N GLY A 214 -5.34 -7.27 0.13
CA GLY A 214 -5.13 -7.05 1.56
C GLY A 214 -3.77 -6.48 1.94
N ASP A 215 -2.84 -6.24 1.01
CA ASP A 215 -1.65 -5.42 1.29
C ASP A 215 -2.07 -4.06 1.80
N VAL A 216 -1.23 -3.43 2.63
CA VAL A 216 -1.50 -2.07 3.06
C VAL A 216 -0.95 -1.10 2.02
N VAL A 217 -1.85 -0.29 1.49
CA VAL A 217 -1.54 0.82 0.58
C VAL A 217 -1.03 1.99 1.41
N PHE A 218 0.13 2.52 1.06
CA PHE A 218 0.70 3.73 1.63
C PHE A 218 1.08 4.70 0.53
N GLY A 219 0.25 5.71 0.32
CA GLY A 219 0.50 6.78 -0.65
C GLY A 219 1.03 8.02 0.05
N ALA A 220 2.23 8.45 -0.32
CA ALA A 220 2.89 9.66 0.17
C ALA A 220 3.95 10.14 -0.83
N GLY A 221 4.30 11.44 -0.78
CA GLY A 221 5.41 11.97 -1.56
C GLY A 221 5.31 11.80 -3.09
N GLY A 222 4.07 11.71 -3.64
CA GLY A 222 3.85 11.56 -5.08
C GLY A 222 3.93 10.12 -5.59
N GLY A 223 4.06 9.12 -4.71
CA GLY A 223 4.09 7.71 -5.05
C GLY A 223 3.27 6.84 -4.12
N VAL A 224 3.17 5.56 -4.45
CA VAL A 224 2.45 4.56 -3.67
C VAL A 224 3.36 3.39 -3.37
N LEU A 225 3.36 2.95 -2.12
CA LEU A 225 4.04 1.77 -1.61
C LEU A 225 2.99 0.74 -1.19
N PHE A 226 3.22 -0.53 -1.54
CA PHE A 226 2.39 -1.65 -1.10
C PHE A 226 3.14 -2.46 -0.05
N ILE A 227 2.63 -2.43 1.19
CA ILE A 227 3.24 -3.10 2.33
C ILE A 227 2.60 -4.49 2.46
N PRO A 228 3.38 -5.59 2.35
CA PRO A 228 2.83 -6.92 2.62
C PRO A 228 2.18 -6.97 4.01
N SER A 229 0.93 -7.43 4.09
CA SER A 229 0.12 -7.39 5.32
C SER A 229 0.84 -7.95 6.53
N HIS A 230 1.59 -9.04 6.36
CA HIS A 230 2.31 -9.72 7.45
C HIS A 230 3.53 -8.94 7.97
N LEU A 231 3.98 -7.89 7.26
CA LEU A 231 5.12 -7.05 7.65
C LEU A 231 4.70 -5.73 8.29
N VAL A 232 3.41 -5.37 8.28
CA VAL A 232 2.94 -4.05 8.72
C VAL A 232 3.30 -3.76 10.18
N GLU A 233 3.16 -4.75 11.07
CA GLU A 233 3.53 -4.59 12.49
C GLU A 233 5.01 -4.27 12.67
N GLU A 234 5.88 -4.97 11.95
CA GLU A 234 7.32 -4.75 11.98
C GLU A 234 7.70 -3.39 11.39
N VAL A 235 7.07 -3.01 10.28
CA VAL A 235 7.26 -1.69 9.64
C VAL A 235 6.94 -0.57 10.62
N VAL A 236 5.77 -0.64 11.26
CA VAL A 236 5.35 0.40 12.23
C VAL A 236 6.27 0.40 13.46
N GLY A 237 6.62 -0.79 13.99
CA GLY A 237 7.51 -0.89 15.16
C GLY A 237 8.93 -0.41 14.89
N GLY A 238 9.47 -0.64 13.68
CA GLY A 238 10.80 -0.20 13.28
C GLY A 238 10.89 1.31 13.02
N ALA A 239 9.82 1.91 12.53
CA ALA A 239 9.80 3.32 12.16
C ALA A 239 10.03 4.27 13.34
N ALA A 240 9.53 3.94 14.53
CA ALA A 240 9.73 4.75 15.73
C ALA A 240 11.22 4.91 16.09
N LYS A 241 12.03 3.85 15.95
CA LYS A 241 13.47 3.93 16.13
C LYS A 241 14.15 4.79 15.08
N THR A 242 13.71 4.70 13.82
CA THR A 242 14.21 5.54 12.75
C THR A 242 13.90 7.03 13.03
N GLN A 243 12.66 7.33 13.40
CA GLN A 243 12.25 8.72 13.69
C GLN A 243 13.10 9.37 14.79
N VAL A 244 13.33 8.68 15.90
CA VAL A 244 14.14 9.27 16.97
C VAL A 244 15.62 9.35 16.60
N LYS A 245 16.13 8.40 15.81
CA LYS A 245 17.50 8.49 15.25
C LYS A 245 17.64 9.68 14.31
N ASP A 246 16.66 9.96 13.46
CA ASP A 246 16.67 11.10 12.56
C ASP A 246 16.58 12.42 13.34
N LEU A 247 15.68 12.52 14.33
CA LEU A 247 15.57 13.68 15.20
C LEU A 247 16.89 14.01 15.89
N PHE A 248 17.54 13.01 16.48
CA PHE A 248 18.86 13.15 17.08
C PHE A 248 19.95 13.47 16.05
N GLY A 249 19.95 12.77 14.92
CA GLY A 249 20.95 12.91 13.86
C GLY A 249 20.98 14.32 13.27
N PHE A 250 19.79 14.87 12.94
CA PHE A 250 19.67 16.25 12.44
C PHE A 250 20.25 17.26 13.43
N GLU A 251 19.99 17.09 14.72
CA GLU A 251 20.53 17.98 15.74
C GLU A 251 22.06 17.86 15.89
N MET A 252 22.56 16.64 15.86
CA MET A 252 24.00 16.37 15.95
C MET A 252 24.77 16.93 14.75
N ILE A 253 24.22 16.83 13.56
CA ILE A 253 24.77 17.44 12.33
C ILE A 253 24.74 18.98 12.44
N ALA A 254 23.61 19.56 12.86
CA ALA A 254 23.47 21.01 13.02
C ALA A 254 24.45 21.60 14.03
N GLN A 255 24.82 20.85 15.07
CA GLN A 255 25.82 21.21 16.08
C GLN A 255 27.27 20.87 15.67
N ASN A 256 27.51 20.31 14.48
CA ASN A 256 28.78 19.79 14.00
C ASN A 256 29.45 18.77 14.96
N LYS A 257 28.66 18.01 15.70
CA LYS A 257 29.15 16.93 16.57
C LYS A 257 29.46 15.66 15.81
N PHE A 258 28.63 15.34 14.82
CA PHE A 258 28.83 14.19 13.91
C PHE A 258 28.72 14.67 12.47
N THR A 259 29.41 13.94 11.59
CA THR A 259 29.30 14.12 10.13
C THR A 259 28.09 13.37 9.59
N THR A 260 27.61 13.75 8.40
CA THR A 260 26.58 13.01 7.68
C THR A 260 27.00 11.56 7.47
N ALA A 261 28.26 11.31 7.09
CA ALA A 261 28.80 9.96 6.91
C ALA A 261 28.76 9.08 8.18
N GLN A 262 28.75 9.68 9.37
CA GLN A 262 28.59 8.94 10.63
C GLN A 262 27.11 8.67 10.93
N ILE A 263 26.26 9.66 10.71
CA ILE A 263 24.81 9.54 10.96
C ILE A 263 24.14 8.55 9.97
N ASP A 264 24.56 8.57 8.70
CA ASP A 264 23.95 7.74 7.64
C ASP A 264 24.38 6.26 7.71
N LYS A 265 25.28 5.89 8.62
CA LYS A 265 25.62 4.47 8.83
C LYS A 265 24.45 3.67 9.36
N ASN A 266 24.29 2.44 8.87
CA ASN A 266 23.31 1.50 9.38
C ASN A 266 23.55 1.17 10.85
N THR A 267 24.82 0.91 11.21
CA THR A 267 25.25 0.61 12.57
C THR A 267 25.98 1.82 13.18
N TRP A 268 25.43 2.34 14.25
CA TRP A 268 26.04 3.42 15.01
C TRP A 268 27.05 2.89 16.03
N SER A 269 28.04 3.72 16.37
CA SER A 269 28.96 3.39 17.45
C SER A 269 28.28 3.40 18.82
N LYS A 270 28.86 2.68 19.77
CA LYS A 270 28.36 2.72 21.16
C LYS A 270 28.26 4.14 21.70
N GLU A 271 29.27 5.01 21.42
CA GLU A 271 29.25 6.41 21.83
C GLU A 271 28.05 7.17 21.28
N MET A 272 27.71 6.97 20.00
CA MET A 272 26.53 7.61 19.39
C MET A 272 25.22 7.11 20.03
N LEU A 273 25.14 5.83 20.35
CA LEU A 273 23.98 5.25 21.04
C LEU A 273 23.85 5.77 22.47
N ASP A 274 24.94 5.89 23.19
CA ASP A 274 24.93 6.46 24.56
C ASP A 274 24.42 7.93 24.53
N LEU A 275 24.83 8.72 23.55
CA LEU A 275 24.34 10.09 23.36
C LEU A 275 22.87 10.14 22.90
N LEU A 276 22.43 9.19 22.07
CA LEU A 276 21.02 9.04 21.70
C LEU A 276 20.16 8.71 22.93
N MET A 277 20.61 7.79 23.80
CA MET A 277 19.88 7.48 25.03
C MET A 277 19.75 8.69 25.95
N ASP A 278 20.84 9.45 26.11
CA ASP A 278 20.83 10.70 26.87
C ASP A 278 19.89 11.74 26.27
N PHE A 279 19.83 11.85 24.95
CA PHE A 279 18.89 12.71 24.23
C PHE A 279 17.44 12.26 24.45
N ILE A 280 17.11 10.97 24.32
CA ILE A 280 15.77 10.45 24.55
C ILE A 280 15.26 10.74 25.96
N GLU A 281 16.14 10.63 26.95
CA GLU A 281 15.75 10.89 28.34
C GLU A 281 15.53 12.38 28.63
N LYS A 282 16.29 13.27 27.99
CA LYS A 282 16.34 14.70 28.34
C LYS A 282 15.51 15.61 27.46
N ASP A 283 15.31 15.23 26.20
CA ASP A 283 14.59 16.07 25.21
C ASP A 283 13.10 15.72 25.20
N ASP A 284 12.25 16.73 25.37
CA ASP A 284 10.80 16.53 25.37
C ASP A 284 10.25 16.10 24.01
N ARG A 285 10.95 16.42 22.91
CA ARG A 285 10.59 15.97 21.54
C ARG A 285 10.73 14.45 21.37
N ALA A 286 11.59 13.83 22.19
CA ALA A 286 11.86 12.41 22.18
C ALA A 286 11.10 11.64 23.30
N ALA A 287 10.21 12.29 24.04
CA ALA A 287 9.54 11.72 25.21
C ALA A 287 8.75 10.44 24.89
N GLU A 288 8.13 10.37 23.72
CA GLU A 288 7.34 9.21 23.29
C GLU A 288 8.19 7.95 22.99
N TYR A 289 9.51 8.11 22.81
CA TYR A 289 10.45 7.02 22.51
C TYR A 289 11.14 6.47 23.76
N ARG A 290 10.86 7.01 24.95
CA ARG A 290 11.41 6.53 26.24
C ARG A 290 10.95 5.08 26.50
N GLY A 291 11.88 4.28 26.98
CA GLY A 291 11.60 2.87 27.31
C GLY A 291 11.66 1.92 26.10
N MET A 292 12.01 2.37 24.91
CA MET A 292 12.26 1.49 23.77
C MET A 292 13.48 0.59 24.02
N ASP A 293 13.41 -0.66 23.55
CA ASP A 293 14.54 -1.60 23.63
C ASP A 293 15.56 -1.33 22.53
N TRP A 294 16.79 -1.01 22.94
CA TRP A 294 17.94 -0.75 22.08
C TRP A 294 19.03 -1.82 22.19
N SER A 295 18.74 -2.95 22.84
CA SER A 295 19.72 -4.01 23.06
C SER A 295 20.32 -4.55 21.77
N HIS A 296 19.53 -4.68 20.71
CA HIS A 296 19.99 -5.11 19.39
C HIS A 296 20.98 -4.11 18.76
N GLU A 297 20.70 -2.83 18.80
CA GLU A 297 21.58 -1.79 18.26
C GLU A 297 22.92 -1.71 19.03
N TYR A 298 22.88 -1.91 20.34
CA TYR A 298 24.08 -2.01 21.16
C TYR A 298 24.89 -3.29 20.86
N ASP A 299 24.23 -4.41 20.62
CA ASP A 299 24.91 -5.65 20.21
C ASP A 299 25.63 -5.46 18.88
N LEU A 300 24.96 -4.88 17.88
CA LEU A 300 25.58 -4.53 16.60
C LEU A 300 26.76 -3.56 16.74
N ALA A 301 26.64 -2.56 17.63
CA ALA A 301 27.71 -1.59 17.87
C ALA A 301 28.96 -2.22 18.47
N ILE A 302 28.82 -3.28 19.27
CA ILE A 302 29.92 -3.96 19.97
C ILE A 302 30.53 -5.07 19.12
N ASN A 303 29.68 -5.88 18.48
CA ASN A 303 30.08 -7.12 17.79
C ASN A 303 30.21 -6.93 16.26
N GLY A 304 29.77 -5.79 15.72
CA GLY A 304 29.67 -5.51 14.30
C GLY A 304 28.39 -6.07 13.69
N ASP A 305 27.99 -5.50 12.56
CA ASP A 305 26.85 -5.99 11.77
C ASP A 305 27.37 -7.00 10.73
N PRO A 306 27.00 -8.30 10.82
CA PRO A 306 27.45 -9.30 9.87
C PRO A 306 26.92 -9.05 8.43
N ASN A 307 25.92 -8.18 8.30
CA ASN A 307 25.28 -7.82 7.02
C ASN A 307 25.67 -6.41 6.53
N ASP A 308 26.61 -5.73 7.22
CA ASP A 308 27.03 -4.39 6.82
C ASP A 308 27.88 -4.42 5.55
N THR A 309 27.23 -4.28 4.40
CA THR A 309 27.89 -4.19 3.10
C THR A 309 28.41 -2.77 2.80
N GLN A 310 28.12 -1.77 3.63
CA GLN A 310 28.56 -0.38 3.43
C GLN A 310 29.94 -0.11 4.04
N SER A 311 30.52 -1.01 4.80
CA SER A 311 31.91 -0.88 5.30
C SER A 311 32.97 -1.02 4.20
N ALA A 312 32.57 -1.29 2.95
CA ALA A 312 33.46 -1.57 1.81
C ALA A 312 33.44 -0.48 0.71
N LEU A 313 32.87 0.71 0.97
CA LEU A 313 32.92 1.85 0.06
C LEU A 313 33.76 2.99 0.65
#